data_f9d3d188b0b094211ef79b019d51b42b
#
_entry.id   f9d3d188b0b094211ef79b019d51b42b
#
_cell.length_a   1.000
_cell.length_b   1.000
_cell.length_c   1.000
_cell.angle_alpha   90.00
_cell.angle_beta   90.00
_cell.angle_gamma   90.00
#
_symmetry.space_group_name_H-M   'P 1'
#
loop_
_entity.id
_entity.type
_entity.pdbx_description
1 polymer ?
#
loop_
_entity_poly.entity_id
_entity_poly.type
_entity_poly.pdbx_seq_one_letter_code
_entity_poly.pdbx_strand_id
1 'polypeptide(L)'
;MRYIIHQRNGGEDELILNYKQLNPEVEAVFDFMEKNQQRLSGRKNGETILFSPEEILYVDKVDDKTFSYTAENELQLDLSLYSVELMLNDERYFRCSKSMIVNVSKVKRLKSMPSNMIDATLENGVHIIISRTYASEFRRLLKGERV
;
A
#
# COMPACT_ATOMS: atom_id res chain seq x y z
N MET A 1 16.76 -18.06 -24.33
CA MET A 1 15.47 -17.52 -23.75
C MET A 1 14.58 -17.06 -24.90
N ARG A 2 13.30 -17.35 -24.82
CA ARG A 2 12.32 -16.91 -25.82
C ARG A 2 11.55 -15.70 -25.27
N TYR A 3 11.38 -14.66 -26.09
CA TYR A 3 10.69 -13.44 -25.71
C TYR A 3 9.33 -13.38 -26.40
N ILE A 4 8.29 -13.12 -25.62
CA ILE A 4 6.93 -12.95 -26.13
C ILE A 4 6.40 -11.62 -25.57
N ILE A 5 5.97 -10.75 -26.46
CA ILE A 5 5.44 -9.44 -26.10
C ILE A 5 4.00 -9.37 -26.56
N HIS A 6 3.09 -9.07 -25.64
CA HIS A 6 1.67 -8.85 -25.93
C HIS A 6 1.23 -7.49 -25.46
N GLN A 7 0.57 -6.76 -26.33
CA GLN A 7 -0.15 -5.55 -25.94
C GLN A 7 -1.61 -5.90 -25.69
N ARG A 8 -2.11 -5.51 -24.51
CA ARG A 8 -3.50 -5.76 -24.10
C ARG A 8 -4.28 -4.47 -24.08
N ASN A 9 -5.62 -4.58 -24.18
CA ASN A 9 -6.52 -3.41 -24.19
C ASN A 9 -7.04 -3.06 -22.79
N GLY A 10 -6.55 -3.66 -21.75
CA GLY A 10 -6.95 -3.37 -20.38
C GLY A 10 -6.20 -4.21 -19.37
N GLY A 11 -6.45 -3.91 -18.08
CA GLY A 11 -5.72 -4.53 -16.98
C GLY A 11 -4.43 -3.78 -16.64
N GLU A 12 -3.70 -4.28 -15.69
CA GLU A 12 -2.41 -3.73 -15.29
C GLU A 12 -1.30 -4.23 -16.20
N ASP A 13 -0.24 -3.46 -16.33
CA ASP A 13 0.97 -3.93 -16.99
C ASP A 13 1.62 -5.01 -16.15
N GLU A 14 2.02 -6.09 -16.79
CA GLU A 14 2.62 -7.25 -16.11
C GLU A 14 3.93 -7.64 -16.77
N LEU A 15 4.89 -8.05 -15.95
CA LEU A 15 6.08 -8.73 -16.41
C LEU A 15 6.11 -10.11 -15.74
N ILE A 16 6.00 -11.17 -16.54
CA ILE A 16 5.96 -12.55 -16.07
C ILE A 16 7.21 -13.29 -16.56
N LEU A 17 7.93 -13.90 -15.64
CA LEU A 17 9.09 -14.71 -15.96
C LEU A 17 8.81 -16.19 -15.69
N ASN A 18 8.78 -16.98 -16.75
CA ASN A 18 8.69 -18.44 -16.66
C ASN A 18 10.07 -19.04 -16.94
N TYR A 19 10.62 -19.79 -16.01
CA TYR A 19 11.94 -20.38 -16.17
C TYR A 19 11.98 -21.78 -15.56
N LYS A 20 12.89 -22.62 -16.07
CA LYS A 20 13.09 -23.99 -15.56
C LYS A 20 14.21 -24.06 -14.54
N GLN A 21 15.32 -23.40 -14.83
CA GLN A 21 16.51 -23.40 -13.98
C GLN A 21 17.10 -21.99 -13.95
N LEU A 22 17.65 -21.65 -12.80
CA LEU A 22 18.37 -20.41 -12.65
C LEU A 22 19.62 -20.43 -13.54
N ASN A 23 19.81 -19.37 -14.29
CA ASN A 23 20.96 -19.17 -15.18
C ASN A 23 21.25 -17.68 -15.28
N PRO A 24 22.37 -17.25 -15.88
CA PRO A 24 22.73 -15.83 -15.93
C PRO A 24 21.68 -14.93 -16.56
N GLU A 25 20.97 -15.38 -17.60
CA GLU A 25 19.89 -14.58 -18.21
C GLU A 25 18.71 -14.39 -17.27
N VAL A 26 18.30 -15.44 -16.57
CA VAL A 26 17.23 -15.41 -15.57
C VAL A 26 17.63 -14.52 -14.40
N GLU A 27 18.87 -14.61 -13.94
CA GLU A 27 19.39 -13.76 -12.86
C GLU A 27 19.37 -12.30 -13.26
N ALA A 28 19.70 -11.95 -14.50
CA ALA A 28 19.63 -10.58 -14.99
C ALA A 28 18.20 -10.04 -14.97
N VAL A 29 17.22 -10.86 -15.28
CA VAL A 29 15.79 -10.46 -15.20
C VAL A 29 15.37 -10.28 -13.74
N PHE A 30 15.79 -11.15 -12.83
CA PHE A 30 15.55 -10.98 -11.40
C PHE A 30 16.10 -9.66 -10.90
N ASP A 31 17.35 -9.35 -11.23
CA ASP A 31 17.99 -8.09 -10.85
C ASP A 31 17.22 -6.87 -11.37
N PHE A 32 16.75 -6.93 -12.61
CA PHE A 32 15.92 -5.88 -13.19
C PHE A 32 14.62 -5.70 -12.41
N MET A 33 13.93 -6.79 -12.10
CA MET A 33 12.67 -6.76 -11.34
C MET A 33 12.87 -6.20 -9.94
N GLU A 34 13.93 -6.60 -9.24
CA GLU A 34 14.25 -6.08 -7.90
C GLU A 34 14.56 -4.59 -7.91
N LYS A 35 15.36 -4.13 -8.88
CA LYS A 35 15.74 -2.71 -9.00
C LYS A 35 14.55 -1.82 -9.34
N ASN A 36 13.55 -2.35 -10.00
CA ASN A 36 12.35 -1.60 -10.39
C ASN A 36 11.19 -1.79 -9.39
N GLN A 37 11.41 -2.53 -8.33
CA GLN A 37 10.46 -2.62 -7.24
C GLN A 37 10.37 -1.28 -6.55
N GLN A 38 9.15 -0.78 -6.37
CA GLN A 38 8.92 0.49 -5.71
C GLN A 38 9.38 0.45 -4.26
N ARG A 39 10.25 1.39 -3.89
CA ARG A 39 10.66 1.60 -2.52
C ARG A 39 10.32 3.01 -2.10
N LEU A 40 10.00 3.17 -0.83
CA LEU A 40 9.78 4.46 -0.20
C LEU A 40 10.92 4.76 0.75
N SER A 41 11.16 6.02 1.00
CA SER A 41 12.11 6.45 2.02
C SER A 41 11.41 7.30 3.07
N GLY A 42 11.69 7.02 4.32
CA GLY A 42 11.18 7.77 5.44
C GLY A 42 12.30 8.19 6.38
N ARG A 43 12.05 9.20 7.19
CA ARG A 43 13.03 9.72 8.13
C ARG A 43 12.65 9.39 9.56
N LYS A 44 13.66 8.96 10.32
CA LYS A 44 13.53 8.71 11.75
C LYS A 44 14.86 9.04 12.44
N ASN A 45 14.85 9.93 13.42
CA ASN A 45 16.02 10.27 14.22
C ASN A 45 17.24 10.68 13.36
N GLY A 46 17.02 11.44 12.29
CA GLY A 46 18.09 11.90 11.40
C GLY A 46 18.56 10.86 10.39
N GLU A 47 18.02 9.66 10.41
CA GLU A 47 18.34 8.59 9.46
C GLU A 47 17.28 8.47 8.39
N THR A 48 17.70 8.07 7.20
CA THR A 48 16.78 7.69 6.12
C THR A 48 16.63 6.19 6.11
N ILE A 49 15.37 5.73 6.23
CA ILE A 49 15.05 4.30 6.25
C ILE A 49 14.28 3.98 4.97
N LEU A 50 14.76 2.98 4.23
CA LEU A 50 14.08 2.47 3.04
C LEU A 50 13.11 1.36 3.44
N PHE A 51 11.93 1.38 2.86
CA PHE A 51 10.92 0.36 3.13
C PHE A 51 10.05 0.12 1.90
N SER A 52 9.40 -1.03 1.85
CA SER A 52 8.51 -1.38 0.75
C SER A 52 7.06 -1.06 1.11
N PRO A 53 6.19 -0.82 0.12
CA PRO A 53 4.77 -0.56 0.36
C PRO A 53 4.08 -1.63 1.20
N GLU A 54 4.47 -2.90 1.05
CA GLU A 54 3.87 -4.02 1.79
C GLU A 54 4.09 -3.92 3.30
N GLU A 55 5.11 -3.19 3.74
CA GLU A 55 5.39 -2.99 5.17
C GLU A 55 4.47 -1.96 5.82
N ILE A 56 3.77 -1.16 5.02
CA ILE A 56 2.92 -0.09 5.52
C ILE A 56 1.67 -0.66 6.19
N LEU A 57 1.40 -0.24 7.40
CA LEU A 57 0.14 -0.48 8.10
C LEU A 57 -0.86 0.61 7.77
N TYR A 58 -0.45 1.85 7.94
CA TYR A 58 -1.25 3.02 7.57
C TYR A 58 -0.35 4.24 7.39
N VAL A 59 -0.89 5.26 6.75
CA VAL A 59 -0.24 6.55 6.54
C VAL A 59 -1.16 7.63 7.09
N ASP A 60 -0.61 8.55 7.85
CA ASP A 60 -1.36 9.60 8.53
C ASP A 60 -0.74 10.97 8.27
N LYS A 61 -1.59 11.97 8.10
CA LYS A 61 -1.17 13.37 7.99
C LYS A 61 -1.49 14.09 9.29
N VAL A 62 -0.45 14.58 9.97
CA VAL A 62 -0.56 15.31 11.23
C VAL A 62 0.24 16.59 11.11
N ASP A 63 -0.38 17.75 11.38
CA ASP A 63 0.28 19.06 11.33
C ASP A 63 1.05 19.31 10.02
N ASP A 64 0.40 19.02 8.89
CA ASP A 64 0.97 19.16 7.54
C ASP A 64 2.17 18.27 7.25
N LYS A 65 2.44 17.30 8.10
CA LYS A 65 3.48 16.27 7.91
C LYS A 65 2.85 14.93 7.66
N THR A 66 3.46 14.15 6.80
CA THR A 66 2.97 12.82 6.44
C THR A 66 3.85 11.78 7.11
N PHE A 67 3.22 10.84 7.81
CA PHE A 67 3.90 9.76 8.50
C PHE A 67 3.40 8.41 8.00
N SER A 68 4.33 7.49 7.75
CA SER A 68 4.03 6.10 7.45
C SER A 68 4.38 5.24 8.64
N TYR A 69 3.48 4.33 8.99
CA TYR A 69 3.64 3.42 10.12
C TYR A 69 3.83 2.01 9.61
N THR A 70 4.94 1.41 9.99
CA THR A 70 5.22 -0.01 9.77
C THR A 70 5.15 -0.74 11.09
N ALA A 71 5.34 -2.06 11.10
CA ALA A 71 5.32 -2.83 12.34
C ALA A 71 6.36 -2.34 13.36
N GLU A 72 7.46 -1.79 12.89
CA GLU A 72 8.61 -1.43 13.72
C GLU A 72 8.86 0.07 13.81
N ASN A 73 8.40 0.86 12.85
CA ASN A 73 8.80 2.26 12.71
C ASN A 73 7.64 3.20 12.45
N GLU A 74 7.79 4.42 12.94
CA GLU A 74 7.05 5.61 12.52
C GLU A 74 8.01 6.44 11.69
N LEU A 75 7.70 6.65 10.42
CA LEU A 75 8.60 7.26 9.44
C LEU A 75 7.97 8.51 8.84
N GLN A 76 8.66 9.63 8.93
CA GLN A 76 8.21 10.85 8.26
C GLN A 76 8.55 10.79 6.79
N LEU A 77 7.55 11.06 5.94
CA LEU A 77 7.72 11.11 4.50
C LEU A 77 7.81 12.55 4.01
N ASP A 78 8.62 12.79 2.97
CA ASP A 78 8.71 14.08 2.30
C ASP A 78 7.71 14.17 1.14
N LEU A 79 6.57 13.53 1.28
CA LEU A 79 5.51 13.46 0.29
C LEU A 79 4.21 13.92 0.93
N SER A 80 3.35 14.56 0.12
CA SER A 80 1.98 14.84 0.57
C SER A 80 1.18 13.54 0.65
N LEU A 81 0.13 13.52 1.45
CA LEU A 81 -0.76 12.36 1.52
C LEU A 81 -1.34 12.02 0.15
N TYR A 82 -1.68 13.04 -0.65
CA TYR A 82 -2.17 12.84 -2.01
C TYR A 82 -1.12 12.15 -2.90
N SER A 83 0.15 12.57 -2.81
CA SER A 83 1.23 11.92 -3.56
C SER A 83 1.43 10.48 -3.16
N VAL A 84 1.34 10.18 -1.86
CA VAL A 84 1.41 8.80 -1.36
C VAL A 84 0.25 7.97 -1.90
N GLU A 85 -0.96 8.53 -1.89
CA GLU A 85 -2.15 7.85 -2.42
C GLU A 85 -1.98 7.49 -3.90
N LEU A 86 -1.39 8.39 -4.71
CA LEU A 86 -1.11 8.12 -6.11
C LEU A 86 -0.03 7.04 -6.29
N MET A 87 0.99 7.06 -5.45
CA MET A 87 2.06 6.06 -5.50
C MET A 87 1.58 4.67 -5.08
N LEU A 88 0.70 4.61 -4.10
CA LEU A 88 0.10 3.36 -3.60
C LEU A 88 -1.18 3.03 -4.36
N ASN A 89 -1.13 3.07 -5.68
CA ASN A 89 -2.28 2.81 -6.55
C ASN A 89 -2.58 1.31 -6.64
N ASP A 90 -3.03 0.74 -5.53
CA ASP A 90 -3.31 -0.67 -5.34
C ASP A 90 -4.53 -0.78 -4.42
N GLU A 91 -5.37 -1.77 -4.61
CA GLU A 91 -6.59 -1.99 -3.81
C GLU A 91 -6.35 -2.21 -2.33
N ARG A 92 -5.13 -2.60 -1.96
CA ARG A 92 -4.76 -2.79 -0.56
C ARG A 92 -4.73 -1.48 0.23
N TYR A 93 -4.55 -0.35 -0.45
CA TYR A 93 -4.41 0.95 0.21
C TYR A 93 -5.67 1.77 -0.01
N PHE A 94 -6.34 2.08 1.07
CA PHE A 94 -7.63 2.73 1.03
C PHE A 94 -7.61 4.06 1.79
N ARG A 95 -8.06 5.13 1.13
CA ARG A 95 -8.25 6.43 1.79
C ARG A 95 -9.44 6.30 2.74
N CYS A 96 -9.17 6.29 4.03
CA CYS A 96 -10.21 6.05 5.05
C CYS A 96 -10.69 7.31 5.75
N SER A 97 -10.00 8.43 5.55
CA SER A 97 -10.41 9.74 6.03
C SER A 97 -9.69 10.82 5.22
N LYS A 98 -9.95 12.08 5.53
CA LYS A 98 -9.24 13.19 4.89
C LYS A 98 -7.73 13.16 5.14
N SER A 99 -7.32 12.56 6.25
CA SER A 99 -5.92 12.60 6.71
C SER A 99 -5.24 11.24 6.72
N MET A 100 -5.92 10.15 6.32
CA MET A 100 -5.37 8.81 6.54
C MET A 100 -5.62 7.86 5.38
N ILE A 101 -4.62 7.01 5.12
CA ILE A 101 -4.69 5.87 4.20
C ILE A 101 -4.39 4.62 5.03
N VAL A 102 -5.19 3.57 4.88
CA VAL A 102 -4.98 2.30 5.58
C VAL A 102 -4.63 1.19 4.59
N ASN A 103 -3.73 0.30 5.00
CA ASN A 103 -3.49 -0.94 4.27
C ASN A 103 -4.55 -1.96 4.69
N VAL A 104 -5.51 -2.19 3.82
CA VAL A 104 -6.65 -3.07 4.09
C VAL A 104 -6.22 -4.51 4.39
N SER A 105 -5.13 -4.97 3.78
CA SER A 105 -4.61 -6.32 4.02
C SER A 105 -4.08 -6.52 5.45
N LYS A 106 -3.86 -5.43 6.19
CA LYS A 106 -3.39 -5.45 7.58
C LYS A 106 -4.52 -5.30 8.59
N VAL A 107 -5.75 -5.18 8.14
CA VAL A 107 -6.93 -5.08 9.01
C VAL A 107 -7.28 -6.46 9.53
N LYS A 108 -7.39 -6.57 10.85
CA LYS A 108 -7.67 -7.81 11.55
C LYS A 108 -9.13 -7.94 11.96
N ARG A 109 -9.75 -6.84 12.39
CA ARG A 109 -11.14 -6.81 12.88
C ARG A 109 -11.83 -5.53 12.44
N LEU A 110 -13.14 -5.63 12.32
CA LEU A 110 -14.01 -4.51 12.00
C LEU A 110 -15.16 -4.46 12.98
N LYS A 111 -15.53 -3.25 13.39
CA LYS A 111 -16.69 -3.01 14.23
C LYS A 111 -17.46 -1.82 13.68
N SER A 112 -18.75 -2.02 13.40
CA SER A 112 -19.63 -0.92 13.01
C SER A 112 -19.84 0.02 14.19
N MET A 113 -19.78 1.31 13.92
CA MET A 113 -19.96 2.36 14.91
C MET A 113 -21.16 3.22 14.55
N PRO A 114 -21.71 3.97 15.54
CA PRO A 114 -22.77 4.94 15.24
C PRO A 114 -22.35 5.94 14.14
N SER A 115 -23.33 6.54 13.47
CA SER A 115 -23.13 7.53 12.42
C SER A 115 -22.39 6.97 11.18
N ASN A 116 -22.59 5.69 10.88
CA ASN A 116 -22.02 5.03 9.70
C ASN A 116 -20.48 5.08 9.64
N MET A 117 -19.83 5.03 10.78
CA MET A 117 -18.38 4.89 10.86
C MET A 117 -18.00 3.44 11.10
N ILE A 118 -16.72 3.11 10.89
CA ILE A 118 -16.20 1.76 11.11
C ILE A 118 -14.93 1.88 11.94
N ASP A 119 -14.82 1.08 12.99
CA ASP A 119 -13.59 0.89 13.76
C ASP A 119 -12.85 -0.31 13.18
N ALA A 120 -11.69 -0.07 12.58
CA ALA A 120 -10.83 -1.10 12.03
C ALA A 120 -9.64 -1.32 12.97
N THR A 121 -9.43 -2.56 13.41
CA THR A 121 -8.28 -2.93 14.22
C THR A 121 -7.22 -3.57 13.34
N LEU A 122 -6.01 -3.02 13.34
CA LEU A 122 -4.90 -3.54 12.56
C LEU A 122 -4.18 -4.69 13.30
N GLU A 123 -3.31 -5.38 12.59
CA GLU A 123 -2.55 -6.52 13.13
C GLU A 123 -1.74 -6.16 14.39
N ASN A 124 -1.25 -4.91 14.47
CA ASN A 124 -0.49 -4.43 15.62
C ASN A 124 -1.37 -3.93 16.79
N GLY A 125 -2.69 -4.06 16.69
CA GLY A 125 -3.63 -3.64 17.71
C GLY A 125 -4.08 -2.19 17.62
N VAL A 126 -3.55 -1.40 16.69
CA VAL A 126 -3.95 -0.01 16.49
C VAL A 126 -5.35 0.05 15.90
N HIS A 127 -6.19 0.95 16.41
CA HIS A 127 -7.54 1.20 15.91
C HIS A 127 -7.53 2.39 14.96
N ILE A 128 -8.16 2.20 13.81
CA ILE A 128 -8.34 3.26 12.81
C ILE A 128 -9.82 3.43 12.56
N ILE A 129 -10.28 4.67 12.53
CA ILE A 129 -11.67 4.99 12.24
C ILE A 129 -11.82 5.29 10.76
N ILE A 130 -12.63 4.48 10.08
CA ILE A 130 -13.06 4.77 8.71
C ILE A 130 -14.19 5.78 8.82
N SER A 131 -13.98 6.96 8.25
CA SER A 131 -14.95 8.03 8.36
C SER A 131 -16.25 7.71 7.60
N ARG A 132 -17.33 8.33 8.02
CA ARG A 132 -18.66 8.14 7.41
C ARG A 132 -18.63 8.31 5.89
N THR A 133 -17.89 9.29 5.39
CA THR A 133 -17.78 9.57 3.96
C THR A 133 -17.20 8.39 3.17
N TYR A 134 -16.30 7.62 3.77
CA TYR A 134 -15.60 6.52 3.10
C TYR A 134 -16.13 5.13 3.47
N ALA A 135 -17.01 5.04 4.47
CA ALA A 135 -17.43 3.75 5.03
C ALA A 135 -18.17 2.86 4.02
N SER A 136 -19.04 3.43 3.17
CA SER A 136 -19.78 2.65 2.18
C SER A 136 -18.86 2.05 1.14
N GLU A 137 -17.90 2.82 0.64
CA GLU A 137 -16.90 2.36 -0.32
C GLU A 137 -16.01 1.28 0.29
N PHE A 138 -15.61 1.45 1.54
CA PHE A 138 -14.82 0.46 2.27
C PHE A 138 -15.55 -0.88 2.39
N ARG A 139 -16.86 -0.85 2.70
CA ARG A 139 -17.66 -2.07 2.76
C ARG A 139 -17.76 -2.79 1.43
N ARG A 140 -17.87 -2.03 0.32
CA ARG A 140 -17.88 -2.61 -1.03
C ARG A 140 -16.54 -3.27 -1.34
N LEU A 141 -15.44 -2.61 -0.99
CA LEU A 141 -14.10 -3.15 -1.19
C LEU A 141 -13.92 -4.49 -0.49
N LEU A 142 -14.40 -4.60 0.76
CA LEU A 142 -14.29 -5.84 1.54
C LEU A 142 -15.12 -6.98 0.95
N LYS A 143 -16.21 -6.66 0.24
CA LYS A 143 -17.05 -7.66 -0.44
C LYS A 143 -16.50 -8.04 -1.81
N GLY A 144 -15.37 -7.48 -2.23
CA GLY A 144 -14.81 -7.70 -3.55
C GLY A 144 -15.51 -6.92 -4.65
N GLU A 145 -16.41 -5.99 -4.32
CA GLU A 145 -17.06 -5.12 -5.28
C GLU A 145 -16.19 -3.91 -5.58
N ARG A 146 -16.05 -3.56 -6.85
CA ARG A 146 -15.31 -2.36 -7.28
C ARG A 146 -16.26 -1.30 -7.76
N VAL A 147 -15.91 -0.08 -7.48
CA VAL A 147 -16.66 1.09 -7.96
C VAL A 147 -16.14 1.49 -9.34
#